data_df00a2d0f83e0a8c666a874292a8f8a2
#
_entry.id   df00a2d0f83e0a8c666a874292a8f8a2
#
_cell.length_a   1.000
_cell.length_b   1.000
_cell.length_c   1.000
_cell.angle_alpha   90.00
_cell.angle_beta   90.00
_cell.angle_gamma   90.00
#
_symmetry.space_group_name_H-M   'P 1'
#
loop_
_entity.id
_entity.type
_entity.pdbx_description
1 polymer ?
#
loop_
_entity_poly.entity_id
_entity_poly.type
_entity_poly.pdbx_seq_one_letter_code
_entity_poly.pdbx_strand_id
1 'polypeptide(L)'
;MVKSNHSPAARLALVLVLLLSACNSIDGTSSFGNHLAPIDLPDHVDPYPDNQVLQVAKAKFAEGNFGHAARYYERAVEVAPGNGEAWLGLAASYDRVRRFDLADRAYSQAGRYLGNRVEYYNNIGYSYLLRGEPAKAHSHFLKAHELDPSNPTINNNLAMLRDTLAQAKQN
;
A
#
# COMPACT_ATOMS: atom_id res chain seq x y z
N MET A 1 52.04 51.54 -35.58
CA MET A 1 50.88 50.86 -36.18
C MET A 1 51.15 49.38 -36.19
N VAL A 2 50.59 48.67 -35.17
CA VAL A 2 50.63 47.18 -35.11
C VAL A 2 49.19 46.73 -34.96
N LYS A 3 48.65 46.09 -35.98
CA LYS A 3 47.33 45.47 -35.96
C LYS A 3 47.41 44.11 -35.27
N SER A 4 46.76 43.94 -34.19
CA SER A 4 46.54 42.64 -33.53
C SER A 4 45.29 41.96 -34.12
N ASN A 5 45.50 40.88 -34.85
CA ASN A 5 44.47 39.98 -35.31
C ASN A 5 44.11 39.03 -34.19
N HIS A 6 42.92 39.16 -33.64
CA HIS A 6 42.33 38.16 -32.74
C HIS A 6 41.40 37.23 -33.55
N SER A 7 41.83 36.01 -33.67
CA SER A 7 41.11 34.92 -34.31
C SER A 7 39.84 34.54 -33.49
N PRO A 8 38.67 34.36 -34.13
CA PRO A 8 37.42 34.03 -33.42
C PRO A 8 37.20 32.50 -33.21
N ALA A 9 38.27 31.68 -33.28
CA ALA A 9 38.13 30.23 -33.26
C ALA A 9 38.19 29.56 -31.84
N ALA A 10 38.27 30.33 -30.75
CA ALA A 10 38.49 29.80 -29.41
C ALA A 10 37.25 29.88 -28.47
N ARG A 11 36.05 30.13 -28.97
CA ARG A 11 34.82 30.28 -28.17
C ARG A 11 33.71 29.27 -28.46
N LEU A 12 33.97 28.18 -29.15
CA LEU A 12 32.94 27.18 -29.52
C LEU A 12 33.19 25.79 -28.92
N ALA A 13 33.96 25.66 -27.88
CA ALA A 13 34.28 24.35 -27.26
C ALA A 13 33.81 24.14 -25.84
N LEU A 14 32.89 24.97 -25.32
CA LEU A 14 32.44 24.82 -23.92
C LEU A 14 30.92 24.78 -23.73
N VAL A 15 30.15 24.33 -24.69
CA VAL A 15 28.68 24.20 -24.57
C VAL A 15 28.14 22.80 -24.90
N LEU A 16 29.00 21.80 -25.08
CA LEU A 16 28.55 20.46 -25.48
C LEU A 16 28.80 19.34 -24.46
N VAL A 17 28.79 19.62 -23.15
CA VAL A 17 28.97 18.57 -22.11
C VAL A 17 27.85 18.55 -21.08
N LEU A 18 26.70 19.17 -21.29
CA LEU A 18 25.60 19.15 -20.29
C LEU A 18 24.27 18.60 -20.81
N LEU A 19 24.28 17.72 -21.81
CA LEU A 19 23.03 17.07 -22.27
C LEU A 19 23.09 15.53 -22.31
N LEU A 20 23.86 14.90 -21.44
CA LEU A 20 23.90 13.44 -21.34
C LEU A 20 23.69 12.98 -19.88
N SER A 21 22.63 13.43 -19.25
CA SER A 21 22.19 12.85 -17.96
C SER A 21 20.70 12.94 -17.79
N ALA A 22 19.94 12.47 -18.77
CA ALA A 22 18.51 12.20 -18.62
C ALA A 22 18.15 10.92 -19.39
N CYS A 23 18.93 9.85 -19.20
CA CYS A 23 18.39 8.52 -19.32
C CYS A 23 17.71 8.23 -17.98
N ASN A 24 16.55 8.84 -17.79
CA ASN A 24 15.59 8.33 -16.84
C ASN A 24 15.11 7.01 -17.45
N SER A 25 15.65 5.89 -17.00
CA SER A 25 15.07 4.59 -17.22
C SER A 25 13.64 4.68 -16.68
N ILE A 26 12.70 4.78 -17.61
CA ILE A 26 11.31 4.45 -17.33
C ILE A 26 11.33 2.92 -17.18
N ASP A 27 11.76 2.46 -16.01
CA ASP A 27 11.45 1.13 -15.59
C ASP A 27 9.93 1.08 -15.57
N GLY A 28 9.37 0.27 -16.45
CA GLY A 28 7.95 -0.06 -16.50
C GLY A 28 7.55 -0.85 -15.25
N THR A 29 7.74 -0.24 -14.09
CA THR A 29 7.23 -0.76 -12.82
C THR A 29 5.74 -0.54 -12.83
N SER A 30 5.02 -1.63 -12.96
CA SER A 30 3.59 -1.73 -12.73
C SER A 30 3.16 -0.78 -11.62
N SER A 31 2.05 -0.09 -11.81
CA SER A 31 1.44 0.91 -10.90
C SER A 31 1.14 0.36 -9.49
N PHE A 32 1.41 -0.91 -9.26
CA PHE A 32 1.32 -1.62 -7.99
C PHE A 32 2.71 -1.80 -7.41
N GLY A 33 2.92 -1.35 -6.18
CA GLY A 33 4.16 -1.57 -5.44
C GLY A 33 5.21 -0.49 -5.59
N ASN A 34 4.81 0.79 -5.64
CA ASN A 34 5.76 1.86 -5.38
C ASN A 34 6.46 1.60 -4.04
N HIS A 35 7.79 1.50 -4.05
CA HIS A 35 8.64 1.39 -2.85
C HIS A 35 8.67 2.72 -2.08
N LEU A 36 7.50 3.25 -1.76
CA LEU A 36 7.38 4.41 -0.88
C LEU A 36 7.72 3.97 0.54
N ALA A 37 8.42 4.83 1.27
CA ALA A 37 8.73 4.58 2.66
C ALA A 37 7.46 4.38 3.52
N PRO A 38 7.56 3.61 4.63
CA PRO A 38 6.50 3.56 5.62
C PRO A 38 6.11 4.95 6.11
N ILE A 39 4.84 5.16 6.36
CA ILE A 39 4.32 6.39 6.97
C ILE A 39 4.43 6.24 8.48
N ASP A 40 4.95 7.26 9.15
CA ASP A 40 5.05 7.26 10.60
C ASP A 40 3.67 7.30 11.24
N LEU A 41 3.52 6.53 12.32
CA LEU A 41 2.33 6.57 13.13
C LEU A 41 2.38 7.81 14.04
N PRO A 42 1.24 8.42 14.38
CA PRO A 42 1.21 9.52 15.33
C PRO A 42 1.74 9.04 16.69
N ASP A 43 2.56 9.88 17.32
CA ASP A 43 3.11 9.58 18.65
C ASP A 43 2.03 9.58 19.72
N HIS A 44 0.97 10.34 19.50
CA HIS A 44 -0.12 10.52 20.46
C HIS A 44 -1.48 10.51 19.77
N VAL A 45 -2.47 9.93 20.44
CA VAL A 45 -3.88 9.99 20.05
C VAL A 45 -4.73 10.36 21.28
N ASP A 46 -5.86 11.01 21.05
CA ASP A 46 -6.76 11.36 22.13
C ASP A 46 -7.28 10.09 22.85
N PRO A 47 -7.34 10.09 24.18
CA PRO A 47 -7.87 8.96 24.92
C PRO A 47 -9.39 8.85 24.74
N TYR A 48 -9.85 7.62 24.56
CA TYR A 48 -11.28 7.28 24.54
C TYR A 48 -11.57 6.16 25.54
N PRO A 49 -12.80 6.08 26.08
CA PRO A 49 -13.24 4.95 26.87
C PRO A 49 -13.06 3.63 26.12
N ASP A 50 -12.64 2.57 26.81
CA ASP A 50 -12.33 1.27 26.21
C ASP A 50 -13.49 0.68 25.39
N ASN A 51 -14.73 0.90 25.78
CA ASN A 51 -15.91 0.45 25.05
C ASN A 51 -16.21 1.25 23.76
N GLN A 52 -15.52 2.36 23.51
CA GLN A 52 -15.69 3.20 22.32
C GLN A 52 -14.50 3.08 21.35
N VAL A 53 -13.38 2.60 21.82
CA VAL A 53 -12.10 2.60 21.08
C VAL A 53 -12.21 1.92 19.71
N LEU A 54 -12.91 0.80 19.60
CA LEU A 54 -13.10 0.11 18.32
C LEU A 54 -13.93 0.95 17.33
N GLN A 55 -14.95 1.65 17.80
CA GLN A 55 -15.76 2.52 16.94
C GLN A 55 -14.96 3.72 16.46
N VAL A 56 -14.15 4.31 17.33
CA VAL A 56 -13.25 5.41 16.98
C VAL A 56 -12.22 4.93 15.92
N ALA A 57 -11.63 3.74 16.11
CA ALA A 57 -10.72 3.16 15.13
C ALA A 57 -11.35 3.01 13.74
N LYS A 58 -12.58 2.48 13.69
CA LYS A 58 -13.35 2.35 12.44
C LYS A 58 -13.65 3.71 11.80
N ALA A 59 -14.04 4.70 12.60
CA ALA A 59 -14.28 6.05 12.09
C ALA A 59 -13.02 6.67 11.50
N LYS A 60 -11.87 6.58 12.20
CA LYS A 60 -10.58 7.08 11.70
C LYS A 60 -10.14 6.38 10.42
N PHE A 61 -10.39 5.09 10.31
CA PHE A 61 -10.13 4.35 9.07
C PHE A 61 -11.00 4.84 7.91
N ALA A 62 -12.30 5.04 8.15
CA ALA A 62 -13.23 5.53 7.14
C ALA A 62 -12.91 6.97 6.69
N GLU A 63 -12.38 7.81 7.59
CA GLU A 63 -11.86 9.15 7.29
C GLU A 63 -10.57 9.14 6.46
N GLY A 64 -9.94 7.97 6.23
CA GLY A 64 -8.62 7.86 5.59
C GLY A 64 -7.45 8.19 6.53
N ASN A 65 -7.72 8.40 7.81
CA ASN A 65 -6.72 8.74 8.82
C ASN A 65 -6.09 7.46 9.41
N PHE A 66 -5.37 6.74 8.54
CA PHE A 66 -4.91 5.37 8.82
C PHE A 66 -3.89 5.26 9.95
N GLY A 67 -3.06 6.27 10.15
CA GLY A 67 -2.11 6.30 11.27
C GLY A 67 -2.83 6.35 12.63
N HIS A 68 -3.83 7.23 12.77
CA HIS A 68 -4.67 7.30 13.96
C HIS A 68 -5.53 6.03 14.10
N ALA A 69 -6.10 5.53 12.99
CA ALA A 69 -6.84 4.28 13.00
C ALA A 69 -5.99 3.13 13.56
N ALA A 70 -4.73 3.00 13.13
CA ALA A 70 -3.81 1.98 13.63
C ALA A 70 -3.66 2.09 15.17
N ARG A 71 -3.42 3.29 15.71
CA ARG A 71 -3.27 3.50 17.16
C ARG A 71 -4.52 3.11 17.94
N TYR A 72 -5.70 3.47 17.44
CA TYR A 72 -6.95 3.07 18.10
C TYR A 72 -7.24 1.57 17.96
N TYR A 73 -6.90 0.94 16.83
CA TYR A 73 -6.98 -0.50 16.69
C TYR A 73 -5.97 -1.23 17.58
N GLU A 74 -4.73 -0.72 17.76
CA GLU A 74 -3.77 -1.24 18.74
C GLU A 74 -4.42 -1.29 20.12
N ARG A 75 -5.05 -0.19 20.54
CA ARG A 75 -5.76 -0.16 21.82
C ARG A 75 -6.97 -1.12 21.85
N ALA A 76 -7.73 -1.23 20.76
CA ALA A 76 -8.89 -2.12 20.69
C ALA A 76 -8.50 -3.60 20.84
N VAL A 77 -7.37 -4.03 20.29
CA VAL A 77 -6.88 -5.41 20.45
C VAL A 77 -6.27 -5.67 21.83
N GLU A 78 -5.74 -4.65 22.51
CA GLU A 78 -5.32 -4.75 23.91
C GLU A 78 -6.54 -4.97 24.83
N VAL A 79 -7.61 -4.19 24.62
CA VAL A 79 -8.85 -4.28 25.40
C VAL A 79 -9.59 -5.59 25.16
N ALA A 80 -9.63 -6.03 23.90
CA ALA A 80 -10.35 -7.23 23.46
C ALA A 80 -9.50 -8.11 22.54
N PRO A 81 -8.53 -8.87 23.05
CA PRO A 81 -7.59 -9.68 22.26
C PRO A 81 -8.27 -10.74 21.38
N GLY A 82 -9.47 -11.19 21.76
CA GLY A 82 -10.29 -12.15 20.99
C GLY A 82 -11.10 -11.52 19.85
N ASN A 83 -11.07 -10.20 19.69
CA ASN A 83 -11.85 -9.53 18.65
C ASN A 83 -11.14 -9.59 17.29
N GLY A 84 -11.51 -10.57 16.45
CA GLY A 84 -10.93 -10.76 15.11
C GLY A 84 -11.15 -9.56 14.20
N GLU A 85 -12.25 -8.82 14.34
CA GLU A 85 -12.51 -7.61 13.55
C GLU A 85 -11.52 -6.49 13.89
N ALA A 86 -11.20 -6.32 15.19
CA ALA A 86 -10.19 -5.34 15.60
C ALA A 86 -8.80 -5.67 15.03
N TRP A 87 -8.40 -6.95 15.07
CA TRP A 87 -7.15 -7.41 14.44
C TRP A 87 -7.15 -7.18 12.94
N LEU A 88 -8.27 -7.43 12.24
CA LEU A 88 -8.38 -7.22 10.81
C LEU A 88 -8.29 -5.72 10.45
N GLY A 89 -8.94 -4.86 11.24
CA GLY A 89 -8.85 -3.41 11.07
C GLY A 89 -7.45 -2.86 11.34
N LEU A 90 -6.75 -3.42 12.35
CA LEU A 90 -5.36 -3.09 12.64
C LEU A 90 -4.44 -3.45 11.45
N ALA A 91 -4.58 -4.67 10.92
CA ALA A 91 -3.82 -5.12 9.77
C ALA A 91 -4.03 -4.21 8.56
N ALA A 92 -5.29 -3.92 8.22
CA ALA A 92 -5.63 -3.02 7.13
C ALA A 92 -5.08 -1.60 7.34
N SER A 93 -5.08 -1.10 8.58
CA SER A 93 -4.50 0.21 8.90
C SER A 93 -2.99 0.24 8.68
N TYR A 94 -2.28 -0.80 9.12
CA TYR A 94 -0.84 -0.94 8.89
C TYR A 94 -0.49 -1.05 7.40
N ASP A 95 -1.28 -1.77 6.61
CA ASP A 95 -1.11 -1.82 5.15
C ASP A 95 -1.18 -0.44 4.52
N ARG A 96 -2.15 0.39 4.93
CA ARG A 96 -2.34 1.73 4.40
C ARG A 96 -1.21 2.70 4.76
N VAL A 97 -0.55 2.47 5.90
CA VAL A 97 0.66 3.19 6.30
C VAL A 97 1.95 2.46 5.90
N ARG A 98 1.84 1.38 5.10
CA ARG A 98 2.96 0.61 4.53
C ARG A 98 3.86 -0.07 5.56
N ARG A 99 3.33 -0.35 6.73
CA ARG A 99 3.98 -1.14 7.76
C ARG A 99 3.62 -2.63 7.61
N PHE A 100 4.06 -3.20 6.50
CA PHE A 100 3.63 -4.54 6.06
C PHE A 100 4.03 -5.66 7.02
N ASP A 101 5.17 -5.52 7.71
CA ASP A 101 5.59 -6.46 8.76
C ASP A 101 4.63 -6.49 9.95
N LEU A 102 4.11 -5.33 10.35
CA LEU A 102 3.11 -5.21 11.40
C LEU A 102 1.73 -5.70 10.91
N ALA A 103 1.38 -5.42 9.65
CA ALA A 103 0.16 -5.93 9.04
C ALA A 103 0.15 -7.47 9.03
N ASP A 104 1.24 -8.13 8.66
CA ASP A 104 1.35 -9.59 8.63
C ASP A 104 1.10 -10.21 10.02
N ARG A 105 1.66 -9.60 11.06
CA ARG A 105 1.43 -10.04 12.45
C ARG A 105 -0.03 -9.89 12.84
N ALA A 106 -0.66 -8.77 12.50
CA ALA A 106 -2.07 -8.51 12.78
C ALA A 106 -2.99 -9.43 11.98
N TYR A 107 -2.70 -9.70 10.69
CA TYR A 107 -3.41 -10.71 9.89
C TYR A 107 -3.29 -12.10 10.48
N SER A 108 -2.12 -12.49 10.97
CA SER A 108 -1.93 -13.78 11.64
C SER A 108 -2.84 -13.92 12.88
N GLN A 109 -3.02 -12.85 13.66
CA GLN A 109 -3.95 -12.86 14.78
C GLN A 109 -5.41 -12.90 14.29
N ALA A 110 -5.77 -12.04 13.32
CA ALA A 110 -7.13 -12.04 12.74
C ALA A 110 -7.53 -13.42 12.21
N GLY A 111 -6.61 -14.14 11.58
CA GLY A 111 -6.84 -15.46 10.98
C GLY A 111 -7.27 -16.52 12.00
N ARG A 112 -6.89 -16.40 13.28
CA ARG A 112 -7.32 -17.31 14.34
C ARG A 112 -8.83 -17.22 14.60
N TYR A 113 -9.43 -16.06 14.34
CA TYR A 113 -10.84 -15.78 14.62
C TYR A 113 -11.69 -15.70 13.35
N LEU A 114 -11.08 -15.31 12.22
CA LEU A 114 -11.75 -14.99 10.95
C LEU A 114 -11.27 -15.84 9.77
N GLY A 115 -10.49 -16.89 10.00
CA GLY A 115 -9.80 -17.65 8.94
C GLY A 115 -10.71 -18.28 7.87
N ASN A 116 -12.03 -18.32 8.07
CA ASN A 116 -13.01 -18.79 7.08
C ASN A 116 -13.99 -17.68 6.65
N ARG A 117 -13.60 -16.43 6.78
CA ARG A 117 -14.42 -15.27 6.39
C ARG A 117 -13.93 -14.65 5.10
N VAL A 118 -14.88 -14.23 4.27
CA VAL A 118 -14.62 -13.55 3.00
C VAL A 118 -13.77 -12.30 3.20
N GLU A 119 -14.11 -11.51 4.22
CA GLU A 119 -13.42 -10.26 4.54
C GLU A 119 -11.93 -10.47 4.85
N TYR A 120 -11.60 -11.58 5.52
CA TYR A 120 -10.23 -11.91 5.87
C TYR A 120 -9.37 -12.16 4.61
N TYR A 121 -9.83 -13.02 3.71
CA TYR A 121 -9.09 -13.30 2.47
C TYR A 121 -9.07 -12.10 1.53
N ASN A 122 -10.16 -11.33 1.45
CA ASN A 122 -10.19 -10.11 0.65
C ASN A 122 -9.14 -9.10 1.12
N ASN A 123 -9.03 -8.86 2.43
CA ASN A 123 -8.07 -7.90 2.96
C ASN A 123 -6.62 -8.35 2.76
N ILE A 124 -6.31 -9.63 2.92
CA ILE A 124 -4.97 -10.16 2.62
C ILE A 124 -4.68 -10.02 1.11
N GLY A 125 -5.64 -10.34 0.23
CA GLY A 125 -5.48 -10.13 -1.20
C GLY A 125 -5.14 -8.67 -1.53
N TYR A 126 -5.86 -7.73 -0.93
CA TYR A 126 -5.60 -6.31 -1.09
C TYR A 126 -4.22 -5.89 -0.54
N SER A 127 -3.81 -6.44 0.61
CA SER A 127 -2.46 -6.24 1.17
C SER A 127 -1.36 -6.62 0.17
N TYR A 128 -1.50 -7.77 -0.49
CA TYR A 128 -0.55 -8.19 -1.52
C TYR A 128 -0.56 -7.30 -2.76
N LEU A 129 -1.71 -6.72 -3.13
CA LEU A 129 -1.75 -5.69 -4.18
C LEU A 129 -0.95 -4.46 -3.80
N LEU A 130 -1.09 -3.96 -2.57
CA LEU A 130 -0.33 -2.80 -2.07
C LEU A 130 1.19 -3.04 -2.06
N ARG A 131 1.61 -4.30 -1.95
CA ARG A 131 3.03 -4.73 -2.00
C ARG A 131 3.54 -4.97 -3.41
N GLY A 132 2.68 -4.90 -4.44
CA GLY A 132 3.05 -5.24 -5.81
C GLY A 132 3.20 -6.74 -6.07
N GLU A 133 2.48 -7.57 -5.32
CA GLU A 133 2.52 -9.03 -5.42
C GLU A 133 1.20 -9.60 -6.00
N PRO A 134 0.88 -9.30 -7.27
CA PRO A 134 -0.45 -9.60 -7.85
C PRO A 134 -0.77 -11.11 -7.90
N ALA A 135 0.22 -11.97 -8.03
CA ALA A 135 -0.01 -13.42 -8.05
C ALA A 135 -0.52 -13.93 -6.68
N LYS A 136 0.04 -13.41 -5.58
CA LYS A 136 -0.43 -13.74 -4.23
C LYS A 136 -1.81 -13.12 -3.97
N ALA A 137 -2.01 -11.87 -4.39
CA ALA A 137 -3.32 -11.22 -4.30
C ALA A 137 -4.42 -12.06 -4.98
N HIS A 138 -4.14 -12.55 -6.20
CA HIS A 138 -5.08 -13.40 -6.95
C HIS A 138 -5.48 -14.65 -6.18
N SER A 139 -4.51 -15.35 -5.59
CA SER A 139 -4.78 -16.56 -4.80
C SER A 139 -5.71 -16.30 -3.62
N HIS A 140 -5.53 -15.17 -2.94
CA HIS A 140 -6.38 -14.80 -1.80
C HIS A 140 -7.77 -14.32 -2.24
N PHE A 141 -7.88 -13.58 -3.34
CA PHE A 141 -9.21 -13.21 -3.88
C PHE A 141 -9.98 -14.41 -4.40
N LEU A 142 -9.31 -15.40 -5.01
CA LEU A 142 -9.98 -16.67 -5.38
C LEU A 142 -10.50 -17.38 -4.14
N LYS A 143 -9.73 -17.41 -3.04
CA LYS A 143 -10.20 -18.01 -1.79
C LYS A 143 -11.40 -17.27 -1.21
N ALA A 144 -11.44 -15.94 -1.27
CA ALA A 144 -12.59 -15.14 -0.90
C ALA A 144 -13.81 -15.44 -1.81
N HIS A 145 -13.59 -15.59 -3.13
CA HIS A 145 -14.62 -15.92 -4.10
C HIS A 145 -15.23 -17.33 -3.89
N GLU A 146 -14.40 -18.31 -3.51
CA GLU A 146 -14.88 -19.64 -3.12
C GLU A 146 -15.87 -19.60 -1.95
N LEU A 147 -15.67 -18.69 -1.01
CA LEU A 147 -16.53 -18.52 0.17
C LEU A 147 -17.82 -17.76 -0.15
N ASP A 148 -17.77 -16.79 -1.06
CA ASP A 148 -18.94 -16.03 -1.53
C ASP A 148 -18.77 -15.63 -3.00
N PRO A 149 -19.20 -16.50 -3.94
CA PRO A 149 -19.09 -16.23 -5.38
C PRO A 149 -19.90 -15.03 -5.85
N SER A 150 -20.92 -14.64 -5.09
CA SER A 150 -21.81 -13.53 -5.43
C SER A 150 -21.31 -12.17 -4.98
N ASN A 151 -20.23 -12.12 -4.21
CA ASN A 151 -19.72 -10.90 -3.60
C ASN A 151 -19.19 -9.90 -4.65
N PRO A 152 -19.83 -8.72 -4.81
CA PRO A 152 -19.45 -7.78 -5.85
C PRO A 152 -18.06 -7.20 -5.64
N THR A 153 -17.62 -7.02 -4.38
CA THR A 153 -16.29 -6.48 -4.06
C THR A 153 -15.20 -7.45 -4.53
N ILE A 154 -15.37 -8.74 -4.27
CA ILE A 154 -14.41 -9.76 -4.68
C ILE A 154 -14.35 -9.87 -6.20
N ASN A 155 -15.51 -9.88 -6.85
CA ASN A 155 -15.60 -9.96 -8.31
C ASN A 155 -14.94 -8.75 -8.98
N ASN A 156 -15.12 -7.55 -8.43
CA ASN A 156 -14.45 -6.34 -8.90
C ASN A 156 -12.92 -6.41 -8.69
N ASN A 157 -12.45 -6.91 -7.54
CA ASN A 157 -11.03 -7.06 -7.27
C ASN A 157 -10.36 -8.05 -8.23
N LEU A 158 -11.01 -9.17 -8.51
CA LEU A 158 -10.53 -10.16 -9.49
C LEU A 158 -10.53 -9.60 -10.93
N ALA A 159 -11.56 -8.84 -11.32
CA ALA A 159 -11.62 -8.19 -12.63
C ALA A 159 -10.48 -7.15 -12.78
N MET A 160 -10.33 -6.26 -11.82
CA MET A 160 -9.26 -5.25 -11.79
C MET A 160 -7.87 -5.90 -11.91
N LEU A 161 -7.63 -6.97 -11.16
CA LEU A 161 -6.35 -7.67 -11.18
C LEU A 161 -6.08 -8.33 -12.55
N ARG A 162 -7.09 -8.98 -13.15
CA ARG A 162 -6.99 -9.55 -14.49
C ARG A 162 -6.60 -8.51 -15.53
N ASP A 163 -7.28 -7.36 -15.50
CA ASP A 163 -7.06 -6.30 -16.47
C ASP A 163 -5.64 -5.69 -16.31
N THR A 164 -5.17 -5.53 -15.08
CA THR A 164 -3.80 -5.09 -14.80
C THR A 164 -2.75 -6.07 -15.32
N LEU A 165 -2.94 -7.36 -15.07
CA LEU A 165 -2.02 -8.40 -15.55
C LEU A 165 -2.04 -8.52 -17.08
N ALA A 166 -3.18 -8.27 -17.73
CA ALA A 166 -3.27 -8.22 -19.18
C ALA A 166 -2.47 -7.05 -19.77
N GLN A 167 -2.56 -5.86 -19.18
CA GLN A 167 -1.80 -4.69 -19.60
C GLN A 167 -0.29 -4.88 -19.41
N ALA A 168 0.13 -5.47 -18.30
CA ALA A 168 1.54 -5.73 -18.03
C ALA A 168 2.22 -6.71 -19.01
N LYS A 169 1.43 -7.53 -19.73
CA LYS A 169 1.95 -8.45 -20.75
C LYS A 169 2.10 -7.80 -22.14
N GLN A 170 1.53 -6.62 -22.34
CA GLN A 170 1.54 -5.90 -23.62
C GLN A 170 2.67 -4.87 -23.69
N ASN A 171 3.30 -4.55 -22.57
CA ASN A 171 4.45 -3.65 -22.46
C ASN A 171 5.75 -4.42 -22.30
#